data_ea6db364cebfc81f9f72d8f9a923666f
#
_entry.id   ea6db364cebfc81f9f72d8f9a923666f
#
_cell.length_a   1.000
_cell.length_b   1.000
_cell.length_c   1.000
_cell.angle_alpha   90.00
_cell.angle_beta   90.00
_cell.angle_gamma   90.00
#
_symmetry.space_group_name_H-M   'P 1'
#
loop_
_entity.id
_entity.type
_entity.pdbx_description
1 polymer ?
#
loop_
_entity_poly.entity_id
_entity_poly.type
_entity_poly.pdbx_seq_one_letter_code
_entity_poly.pdbx_strand_id
1 'polypeptide(L)'
;TIGTYDMTVSHTPYLPELNSMPEILEYPHGCFEQKATRYLSYTQMLSLLDYLPELKNRHANYRDRLQEGLAEYENAQLESGFIPYWSGGREPNDWVTVMAYWLTKSAKSQGVTVSVGLEAGLDKSFQTIVHGRRKKPDIHLTTRTFALFAYAETGHAVDGMQALITDLYARRGELSLDGLTLLTLAMNRFGVMEKEQAQLAKVLENEARERQRDFEPVTFGSLYRDQALRWLTKTRLASLQERRNLSEAFLKHLEDQGTVTLSTQEHFWKTLLLKEFVEIEKDATFDQDQIQPNPDYVSANFVSIAWKT
;
A
#
# COMPACT_ATOMS: atom_id res chain seq x y z
N THR A 1 42.47 13.93 -7.91
CA THR A 1 41.19 14.08 -8.63
C THR A 1 40.19 14.60 -7.61
N ILE A 2 39.73 15.85 -7.79
CA ILE A 2 38.66 16.43 -6.95
C ILE A 2 37.39 15.89 -7.54
N GLY A 3 36.74 14.96 -6.83
CA GLY A 3 35.43 14.48 -7.21
C GLY A 3 34.35 15.51 -6.81
N THR A 4 33.36 15.72 -7.63
CA THR A 4 32.13 16.43 -7.26
C THR A 4 31.27 15.47 -6.47
N TYR A 5 30.78 15.87 -5.31
CA TYR A 5 29.84 15.12 -4.49
C TYR A 5 28.51 15.81 -4.59
N ASP A 6 27.48 15.04 -4.99
CA ASP A 6 26.10 15.48 -4.90
C ASP A 6 25.56 15.08 -3.52
N MET A 7 25.19 16.07 -2.71
CA MET A 7 24.57 15.87 -1.42
C MET A 7 23.08 16.18 -1.54
N THR A 8 22.24 15.21 -1.20
CA THR A 8 20.79 15.40 -1.10
C THR A 8 20.40 15.45 0.38
N VAL A 9 19.72 16.51 0.79
CA VAL A 9 19.15 16.65 2.13
C VAL A 9 17.64 16.46 2.00
N SER A 10 17.09 15.54 2.76
CA SER A 10 15.65 15.24 2.75
C SER A 10 15.02 15.45 4.12
N HIS A 11 13.73 15.84 4.12
CA HIS A 11 12.93 15.93 5.35
C HIS A 11 12.53 14.57 5.93
N THR A 12 12.86 13.47 5.22
CA THR A 12 12.53 12.12 5.68
C THR A 12 13.73 11.19 5.60
N PRO A 13 13.96 10.35 6.61
CA PRO A 13 15.02 9.34 6.59
C PRO A 13 14.72 8.20 5.60
N TYR A 14 13.49 8.14 5.05
CA TYR A 14 13.05 7.09 4.12
C TYR A 14 13.39 7.37 2.65
N LEU A 15 14.08 8.47 2.33
CA LEU A 15 14.42 8.82 0.96
C LEU A 15 15.21 7.71 0.23
N PRO A 16 16.19 7.01 0.85
CA PRO A 16 16.88 5.90 0.19
C PRO A 16 15.92 4.79 -0.25
N GLU A 17 14.98 4.43 0.61
CA GLU A 17 13.97 3.40 0.34
C GLU A 17 13.01 3.81 -0.78
N LEU A 18 12.60 5.06 -0.79
CA LEU A 18 11.74 5.63 -1.83
C LEU A 18 12.48 5.75 -3.17
N ASN A 19 13.79 6.02 -3.14
CA ASN A 19 14.63 6.08 -4.35
C ASN A 19 14.88 4.71 -4.99
N SER A 20 14.82 3.62 -4.22
CA SER A 20 14.99 2.25 -4.75
C SER A 20 13.74 1.71 -5.46
N MET A 21 12.61 2.39 -5.38
CA MET A 21 11.34 1.95 -5.96
C MET A 21 11.25 1.93 -7.49
N PRO A 22 11.99 2.77 -8.26
CA PRO A 22 11.93 2.75 -9.71
C PRO A 22 12.18 1.39 -10.35
N GLU A 23 13.03 0.54 -9.76
CA GLU A 23 13.37 -0.78 -10.31
C GLU A 23 12.14 -1.70 -10.48
N ILE A 24 11.13 -1.55 -9.59
CA ILE A 24 9.89 -2.33 -9.66
C ILE A 24 8.98 -1.81 -10.75
N LEU A 25 9.09 -0.51 -10.97
CA LEU A 25 8.22 0.23 -11.87
C LEU A 25 8.58 -0.02 -13.33
N GLU A 26 9.76 -0.55 -13.60
CA GLU A 26 10.28 -0.78 -14.96
C GLU A 26 10.11 -2.23 -15.45
N TYR A 27 9.60 -3.14 -14.62
CA TYR A 27 9.37 -4.52 -15.05
C TYR A 27 8.29 -4.58 -16.15
N PRO A 28 8.68 -4.88 -17.43
CA PRO A 28 7.79 -4.67 -18.57
C PRO A 28 6.75 -5.78 -18.74
N HIS A 29 6.94 -6.92 -18.08
CA HIS A 29 6.09 -8.08 -18.18
C HIS A 29 5.41 -8.37 -16.84
N GLY A 30 4.21 -8.92 -16.87
CA GLY A 30 3.55 -9.32 -15.66
C GLY A 30 2.06 -9.60 -15.84
N CYS A 31 1.52 -10.38 -14.90
CA CYS A 31 0.08 -10.53 -14.75
C CYS A 31 -0.56 -9.20 -14.28
N PHE A 32 -1.87 -9.11 -14.37
CA PHE A 32 -2.58 -7.90 -13.95
C PHE A 32 -2.45 -7.61 -12.45
N GLU A 33 -2.16 -8.61 -11.62
CA GLU A 33 -1.82 -8.40 -10.22
C GLU A 33 -0.52 -7.61 -10.07
N GLN A 34 0.57 -8.04 -10.72
CA GLN A 34 1.85 -7.35 -10.69
C GLN A 34 1.77 -5.93 -11.28
N LYS A 35 1.01 -5.76 -12.35
CA LYS A 35 0.74 -4.44 -12.92
C LYS A 35 -0.04 -3.55 -11.96
N ALA A 36 -1.08 -4.09 -11.28
CA ALA A 36 -1.87 -3.33 -10.33
C ALA A 36 -1.02 -2.86 -9.14
N THR A 37 -0.21 -3.74 -8.55
CA THR A 37 0.69 -3.37 -7.44
C THR A 37 1.67 -2.29 -7.85
N ARG A 38 2.27 -2.39 -9.03
CA ARG A 38 3.13 -1.37 -9.59
C ARG A 38 2.43 -0.03 -9.70
N TYR A 39 1.29 0.03 -10.38
CA TYR A 39 0.55 1.27 -10.59
C TYR A 39 -0.05 1.84 -9.30
N LEU A 40 -0.46 1.00 -8.36
CA LEU A 40 -0.86 1.46 -7.04
C LEU A 40 0.32 2.09 -6.27
N SER A 41 1.53 1.53 -6.39
CA SER A 41 2.73 2.16 -5.83
C SER A 41 2.97 3.54 -6.44
N TYR A 42 2.76 3.73 -7.74
CA TYR A 42 2.81 5.06 -8.36
C TYR A 42 1.80 6.03 -7.75
N THR A 43 0.56 5.59 -7.50
CA THR A 43 -0.44 6.48 -6.89
C THR A 43 -0.05 6.90 -5.48
N GLN A 44 0.61 6.03 -4.70
CA GLN A 44 1.13 6.40 -3.38
C GLN A 44 2.30 7.38 -3.50
N MET A 45 3.21 7.15 -4.43
CA MET A 45 4.36 8.03 -4.66
C MET A 45 3.94 9.42 -5.13
N LEU A 46 2.96 9.54 -6.03
CA LEU A 46 2.45 10.84 -6.48
C LEU A 46 1.99 11.73 -5.33
N SER A 47 1.38 11.12 -4.30
CA SER A 47 0.95 11.87 -3.11
C SER A 47 2.12 12.39 -2.26
N LEU A 48 3.32 11.84 -2.43
CA LEU A 48 4.53 12.25 -1.72
C LEU A 48 5.39 13.26 -2.49
N LEU A 49 5.20 13.39 -3.83
CA LEU A 49 6.06 14.25 -4.65
C LEU A 49 6.00 15.74 -4.26
N ASP A 50 4.90 16.19 -3.67
CA ASP A 50 4.77 17.57 -3.19
C ASP A 50 5.63 17.84 -1.94
N TYR A 51 5.96 16.77 -1.18
CA TYR A 51 6.81 16.84 0.01
C TYR A 51 8.26 16.47 -0.24
N LEU A 52 8.53 15.74 -1.32
CA LEU A 52 9.83 15.22 -1.70
C LEU A 52 10.18 15.70 -3.12
N PRO A 53 10.49 16.99 -3.30
CA PRO A 53 10.78 17.57 -4.61
C PRO A 53 11.96 16.89 -5.33
N GLU A 54 12.89 16.27 -4.58
CA GLU A 54 13.98 15.46 -5.11
C GLU A 54 13.51 14.22 -5.89
N LEU A 55 12.34 13.69 -5.58
CA LEU A 55 11.73 12.59 -6.32
C LEU A 55 11.01 13.06 -7.59
N LYS A 56 10.61 14.33 -7.64
CA LYS A 56 9.77 14.88 -8.72
C LYS A 56 10.42 14.76 -10.10
N ASN A 57 11.72 15.02 -10.18
CA ASN A 57 12.46 14.97 -11.45
C ASN A 57 12.63 13.54 -11.98
N ARG A 58 12.76 12.56 -11.08
CA ARG A 58 12.91 11.14 -11.44
C ARG A 58 11.60 10.52 -11.90
N HIS A 59 10.49 11.13 -11.53
CA HIS A 59 9.16 10.56 -11.66
C HIS A 59 8.18 11.45 -12.44
N ALA A 60 8.73 12.34 -13.28
CA ALA A 60 7.94 13.28 -14.09
C ALA A 60 6.85 12.61 -14.96
N ASN A 61 7.07 11.37 -15.37
CA ASN A 61 6.20 10.63 -16.30
C ASN A 61 5.18 9.70 -15.60
N TYR A 62 5.02 9.77 -14.27
CA TYR A 62 4.11 8.85 -13.56
C TYR A 62 2.66 8.93 -14.02
N ARG A 63 2.17 10.12 -14.31
CA ARG A 63 0.78 10.29 -14.77
C ARG A 63 0.56 9.64 -16.14
N ASP A 64 1.52 9.80 -17.05
CA ASP A 64 1.44 9.18 -18.38
C ASP A 64 1.47 7.67 -18.28
N ARG A 65 2.36 7.11 -17.43
CA ARG A 65 2.44 5.68 -17.18
C ARG A 65 1.18 5.12 -16.50
N LEU A 66 0.55 5.88 -15.60
CA LEU A 66 -0.74 5.50 -15.02
C LEU A 66 -1.84 5.48 -16.09
N GLN A 67 -1.83 6.46 -16.99
CA GLN A 67 -2.79 6.54 -18.09
C GLN A 67 -2.65 5.34 -19.05
N GLU A 68 -1.41 4.99 -19.42
CA GLU A 68 -1.11 3.81 -20.23
C GLU A 68 -1.56 2.52 -19.51
N GLY A 69 -1.26 2.40 -18.21
CA GLY A 69 -1.67 1.27 -17.41
C GLY A 69 -3.19 1.10 -17.33
N LEU A 70 -3.94 2.18 -17.15
CA LEU A 70 -5.40 2.14 -17.13
C LEU A 70 -5.98 1.70 -18.47
N ALA A 71 -5.38 2.09 -19.59
CA ALA A 71 -5.80 1.62 -20.91
C ALA A 71 -5.59 0.10 -21.08
N GLU A 72 -4.55 -0.49 -20.48
CA GLU A 72 -4.37 -1.94 -20.49
C GLU A 72 -5.50 -2.67 -19.73
N TYR A 73 -5.94 -2.11 -18.59
CA TYR A 73 -7.06 -2.66 -17.82
C TYR A 73 -8.38 -2.54 -18.56
N GLU A 74 -8.61 -1.42 -19.24
CA GLU A 74 -9.79 -1.22 -20.08
C GLU A 74 -9.89 -2.26 -21.20
N ASN A 75 -8.78 -2.49 -21.89
CA ASN A 75 -8.71 -3.48 -22.98
C ASN A 75 -8.86 -4.94 -22.49
N ALA A 76 -8.54 -5.20 -21.22
CA ALA A 76 -8.63 -6.54 -20.63
C ALA A 76 -9.93 -6.80 -19.88
N GLN A 77 -10.72 -5.75 -19.62
CA GLN A 77 -11.95 -5.87 -18.84
C GLN A 77 -12.93 -6.80 -19.54
N LEU A 78 -13.44 -7.78 -18.80
CA LEU A 78 -14.45 -8.70 -19.28
C LEU A 78 -15.82 -7.98 -19.36
N GLU A 79 -16.72 -8.50 -20.17
CA GLU A 79 -18.11 -7.98 -20.26
C GLU A 79 -18.83 -7.95 -18.90
N SER A 80 -18.45 -8.84 -17.99
CA SER A 80 -18.94 -8.86 -16.61
C SER A 80 -18.41 -7.70 -15.73
N GLY A 81 -17.44 -6.92 -16.22
CA GLY A 81 -16.76 -5.85 -15.49
C GLY A 81 -15.55 -6.31 -14.68
N PHE A 82 -15.30 -7.61 -14.59
CA PHE A 82 -14.14 -8.16 -13.89
C PHE A 82 -12.86 -8.04 -14.72
N ILE A 83 -11.72 -8.12 -14.02
CA ILE A 83 -10.40 -8.20 -14.65
C ILE A 83 -9.88 -9.64 -14.55
N PRO A 84 -9.35 -10.23 -15.63
CA PRO A 84 -8.71 -11.53 -15.58
C PRO A 84 -7.31 -11.44 -14.95
N TYR A 85 -6.71 -12.57 -14.59
CA TYR A 85 -5.34 -12.61 -14.07
C TYR A 85 -4.28 -12.29 -15.12
N TRP A 86 -4.47 -12.78 -16.35
CA TRP A 86 -3.57 -12.57 -17.49
C TRP A 86 -4.24 -11.80 -18.63
N SER A 87 -3.45 -11.08 -19.40
CA SER A 87 -3.91 -10.48 -20.64
C SER A 87 -4.44 -11.57 -21.59
N GLY A 88 -5.64 -11.33 -22.16
CA GLY A 88 -6.34 -12.33 -22.98
C GLY A 88 -7.02 -13.45 -22.19
N GLY A 89 -6.91 -13.47 -20.86
CA GLY A 89 -7.66 -14.38 -20.00
C GLY A 89 -9.17 -14.14 -20.08
N ARG A 90 -9.96 -15.20 -19.84
CA ARG A 90 -11.43 -15.13 -19.87
C ARG A 90 -12.07 -15.35 -18.50
N GLU A 91 -11.28 -15.84 -17.55
CA GLU A 91 -11.75 -16.13 -16.20
C GLU A 91 -11.57 -14.90 -15.30
N PRO A 92 -12.62 -14.47 -14.58
CA PRO A 92 -12.56 -13.36 -13.66
C PRO A 92 -11.63 -13.66 -12.48
N ASN A 93 -10.82 -12.69 -12.08
CA ASN A 93 -10.04 -12.77 -10.86
C ASN A 93 -10.50 -11.70 -9.87
N ASP A 94 -11.02 -12.13 -8.73
CA ASP A 94 -11.64 -11.24 -7.74
C ASP A 94 -10.60 -10.31 -7.10
N TRP A 95 -9.42 -10.84 -6.74
CA TRP A 95 -8.35 -10.07 -6.10
C TRP A 95 -7.82 -8.97 -7.03
N VAL A 96 -7.51 -9.35 -8.27
CA VAL A 96 -7.04 -8.40 -9.30
C VAL A 96 -8.10 -7.35 -9.61
N THR A 97 -9.38 -7.73 -9.62
CA THR A 97 -10.49 -6.80 -9.85
C THR A 97 -10.58 -5.74 -8.73
N VAL A 98 -10.38 -6.15 -7.46
CA VAL A 98 -10.32 -5.21 -6.33
C VAL A 98 -9.13 -4.27 -6.46
N MET A 99 -7.95 -4.78 -6.86
CA MET A 99 -6.77 -3.96 -7.07
C MET A 99 -6.99 -2.94 -8.21
N ALA A 100 -7.60 -3.37 -9.32
CA ALA A 100 -7.93 -2.50 -10.45
C ALA A 100 -8.95 -1.40 -10.04
N TYR A 101 -9.95 -1.76 -9.22
CA TYR A 101 -10.88 -0.79 -8.65
C TYR A 101 -10.13 0.26 -7.82
N TRP A 102 -9.29 -0.17 -6.87
CA TRP A 102 -8.51 0.74 -6.03
C TRP A 102 -7.60 1.63 -6.87
N LEU A 103 -6.86 1.06 -7.82
CA LEU A 103 -6.02 1.80 -8.75
C LEU A 103 -6.80 2.87 -9.51
N THR A 104 -7.94 2.50 -10.09
CA THR A 104 -8.79 3.39 -10.87
C THR A 104 -9.28 4.57 -10.04
N LYS A 105 -9.77 4.33 -8.83
CA LYS A 105 -10.24 5.40 -7.93
C LYS A 105 -9.08 6.28 -7.45
N SER A 106 -7.94 5.70 -7.10
CA SER A 106 -6.75 6.46 -6.68
C SER A 106 -6.17 7.31 -7.81
N ALA A 107 -6.08 6.77 -9.02
CA ALA A 107 -5.60 7.53 -10.19
C ALA A 107 -6.54 8.71 -10.50
N LYS A 108 -7.85 8.47 -10.48
CA LYS A 108 -8.85 9.51 -10.70
C LYS A 108 -8.77 10.64 -9.68
N SER A 109 -8.57 10.32 -8.40
CA SER A 109 -8.39 11.33 -7.34
C SER A 109 -7.15 12.22 -7.55
N GLN A 110 -6.18 11.76 -8.33
CA GLN A 110 -4.95 12.47 -8.68
C GLN A 110 -5.02 13.14 -10.06
N GLY A 111 -6.21 13.24 -10.65
CA GLY A 111 -6.45 13.92 -11.91
C GLY A 111 -6.06 13.12 -13.17
N VAL A 112 -5.86 11.79 -13.04
CA VAL A 112 -5.66 10.91 -14.19
C VAL A 112 -7.03 10.60 -14.84
N THR A 113 -7.10 10.66 -16.16
CA THR A 113 -8.35 10.36 -16.87
C THR A 113 -8.65 8.87 -16.86
N VAL A 114 -9.85 8.52 -16.45
CA VAL A 114 -10.36 7.15 -16.42
C VAL A 114 -11.53 7.02 -17.39
N SER A 115 -11.55 5.97 -18.20
CA SER A 115 -12.68 5.76 -19.10
C SER A 115 -13.95 5.41 -18.31
N VAL A 116 -15.08 5.92 -18.79
CA VAL A 116 -16.40 5.68 -18.19
C VAL A 116 -16.75 4.19 -18.19
N GLY A 117 -16.35 3.47 -19.25
CA GLY A 117 -16.59 2.02 -19.40
C GLY A 117 -15.84 1.22 -18.34
N LEU A 118 -14.54 1.46 -18.20
CA LEU A 118 -13.71 0.79 -17.18
C LEU A 118 -14.25 1.05 -15.78
N GLU A 119 -14.51 2.30 -15.43
CA GLU A 119 -14.99 2.67 -14.10
C GLU A 119 -16.33 2.00 -13.79
N ALA A 120 -17.32 2.09 -14.69
CA ALA A 120 -18.63 1.51 -14.47
C ALA A 120 -18.59 -0.03 -14.32
N GLY A 121 -17.78 -0.70 -15.14
CA GLY A 121 -17.58 -2.13 -15.05
C GLY A 121 -16.93 -2.54 -13.73
N LEU A 122 -15.89 -1.83 -13.29
CA LEU A 122 -15.23 -2.07 -12.02
C LEU A 122 -16.16 -1.79 -10.82
N ASP A 123 -16.95 -0.72 -10.85
CA ASP A 123 -17.92 -0.44 -9.79
C ASP A 123 -18.93 -1.59 -9.62
N LYS A 124 -19.46 -2.11 -10.73
CA LYS A 124 -20.39 -3.24 -10.72
C LYS A 124 -19.76 -4.52 -10.18
N SER A 125 -18.58 -4.89 -10.68
CA SER A 125 -17.89 -6.11 -10.24
C SER A 125 -17.41 -5.99 -8.79
N PHE A 126 -16.93 -4.83 -8.38
CA PHE A 126 -16.57 -4.53 -7.00
C PHE A 126 -17.74 -4.73 -6.04
N GLN A 127 -18.93 -4.20 -6.35
CA GLN A 127 -20.15 -4.42 -5.54
C GLN A 127 -20.50 -5.90 -5.42
N THR A 128 -20.27 -6.67 -6.47
CA THR A 128 -20.45 -8.13 -6.44
C THR A 128 -19.48 -8.80 -5.47
N ILE A 129 -18.20 -8.38 -5.49
CA ILE A 129 -17.15 -8.94 -4.64
C ILE A 129 -17.39 -8.58 -3.17
N VAL A 130 -17.48 -7.31 -2.84
CA VAL A 130 -17.56 -6.84 -1.46
C VAL A 130 -18.75 -7.42 -0.71
N HIS A 131 -19.88 -7.56 -1.40
CA HIS A 131 -21.10 -8.14 -0.82
C HIS A 131 -21.21 -9.67 -0.94
N GLY A 132 -20.24 -10.35 -1.58
CA GLY A 132 -20.27 -11.79 -1.75
C GLY A 132 -21.48 -12.28 -2.57
N ARG A 133 -21.89 -11.54 -3.61
CA ARG A 133 -23.10 -11.83 -4.38
C ARG A 133 -22.96 -12.91 -5.44
N ARG A 134 -21.78 -13.51 -5.58
CA ARG A 134 -21.52 -14.62 -6.49
C ARG A 134 -21.42 -15.91 -5.69
N LYS A 135 -22.20 -16.94 -6.07
CA LYS A 135 -22.26 -18.20 -5.33
C LYS A 135 -21.40 -19.32 -5.88
N LYS A 136 -20.90 -19.20 -7.11
CA LYS A 136 -20.07 -20.25 -7.75
C LYS A 136 -19.06 -19.62 -8.73
N PRO A 137 -17.76 -19.70 -8.44
CA PRO A 137 -17.19 -20.03 -7.13
C PRO A 137 -17.53 -18.95 -6.10
N ASP A 138 -17.59 -19.32 -4.82
CA ASP A 138 -17.81 -18.37 -3.74
C ASP A 138 -16.64 -17.37 -3.67
N ILE A 139 -16.97 -16.12 -3.30
CA ILE A 139 -15.95 -15.10 -3.12
C ILE A 139 -15.34 -15.27 -1.74
N HIS A 140 -14.01 -15.41 -1.74
CA HIS A 140 -13.24 -15.66 -0.53
C HIS A 140 -13.42 -14.52 0.49
N LEU A 141 -13.51 -14.85 1.79
CA LEU A 141 -13.72 -13.85 2.85
C LEU A 141 -12.59 -12.82 2.91
N THR A 142 -11.33 -13.27 2.80
CA THR A 142 -10.18 -12.37 2.78
C THR A 142 -10.23 -11.40 1.58
N THR A 143 -10.73 -11.85 0.41
CA THR A 143 -10.94 -10.95 -0.74
C THR A 143 -12.04 -9.92 -0.45
N ARG A 144 -13.09 -10.29 0.29
CA ARG A 144 -14.14 -9.34 0.71
C ARG A 144 -13.61 -8.32 1.72
N THR A 145 -12.75 -8.74 2.67
CA THR A 145 -12.09 -7.78 3.58
C THR A 145 -11.11 -6.88 2.87
N PHE A 146 -10.39 -7.41 1.85
CA PHE A 146 -9.53 -6.59 1.01
C PHE A 146 -10.33 -5.57 0.20
N ALA A 147 -11.48 -5.95 -0.36
CA ALA A 147 -12.37 -5.02 -1.04
C ALA A 147 -12.87 -3.91 -0.10
N LEU A 148 -13.28 -4.27 1.10
CA LEU A 148 -13.68 -3.30 2.11
C LEU A 148 -12.55 -2.32 2.47
N PHE A 149 -11.32 -2.83 2.64
CA PHE A 149 -10.14 -2.01 2.89
C PHE A 149 -9.84 -1.08 1.71
N ALA A 150 -9.83 -1.59 0.47
CA ALA A 150 -9.61 -0.77 -0.73
C ALA A 150 -10.68 0.33 -0.87
N TYR A 151 -11.93 0.04 -0.53
CA TYR A 151 -13.01 1.03 -0.52
C TYR A 151 -12.76 2.14 0.51
N ALA A 152 -12.31 1.79 1.71
CA ALA A 152 -11.95 2.75 2.74
C ALA A 152 -10.75 3.63 2.32
N GLU A 153 -9.73 3.04 1.68
CA GLU A 153 -8.55 3.76 1.20
C GLU A 153 -8.86 4.75 0.07
N THR A 154 -9.92 4.53 -0.69
CA THR A 154 -10.36 5.45 -1.75
C THR A 154 -11.18 6.64 -1.23
N GLY A 155 -11.30 6.80 0.08
CA GLY A 155 -11.95 7.94 0.72
C GLY A 155 -13.47 7.92 0.68
N HIS A 156 -14.08 6.78 0.36
CA HIS A 156 -15.52 6.64 0.40
C HIS A 156 -16.05 6.62 1.84
N ALA A 157 -17.25 7.15 2.02
CA ALA A 157 -17.94 7.07 3.31
C ALA A 157 -18.35 5.62 3.63
N VAL A 158 -18.56 5.34 4.91
CA VAL A 158 -19.00 4.02 5.39
C VAL A 158 -20.40 3.62 4.96
N ASP A 159 -21.14 4.54 4.35
CA ASP A 159 -22.54 4.37 3.94
C ASP A 159 -22.73 3.09 3.12
N GLY A 160 -23.69 2.27 3.56
CA GLY A 160 -23.98 0.97 2.96
C GLY A 160 -22.99 -0.15 3.32
N MET A 161 -21.88 0.12 4.01
CA MET A 161 -20.87 -0.88 4.41
C MET A 161 -21.00 -1.33 5.86
N GLN A 162 -21.76 -0.63 6.70
CA GLN A 162 -21.89 -0.96 8.13
C GLN A 162 -22.36 -2.39 8.38
N ALA A 163 -23.37 -2.85 7.66
CA ALA A 163 -23.87 -4.22 7.79
C ALA A 163 -22.83 -5.26 7.37
N LEU A 164 -22.05 -4.96 6.33
CA LEU A 164 -20.97 -5.81 5.87
C LEU A 164 -19.84 -5.90 6.89
N ILE A 165 -19.44 -4.77 7.48
CA ILE A 165 -18.40 -4.72 8.53
C ILE A 165 -18.85 -5.59 9.71
N THR A 166 -20.12 -5.46 10.13
CA THR A 166 -20.68 -6.26 11.22
C THR A 166 -20.70 -7.76 10.88
N ASP A 167 -21.07 -8.13 9.65
CA ASP A 167 -21.06 -9.53 9.17
C ASP A 167 -19.63 -10.11 9.18
N LEU A 168 -18.68 -9.39 8.60
CA LEU A 168 -17.28 -9.82 8.55
C LEU A 168 -16.66 -9.92 9.95
N TYR A 169 -16.99 -8.99 10.85
CA TYR A 169 -16.56 -9.07 12.23
C TYR A 169 -17.17 -10.25 12.99
N ALA A 170 -18.45 -10.54 12.78
CA ALA A 170 -19.10 -11.72 13.36
C ALA A 170 -18.40 -13.02 12.89
N ARG A 171 -17.93 -13.05 11.64
CA ARG A 171 -17.24 -14.18 11.01
C ARG A 171 -15.70 -14.11 11.15
N ARG A 172 -15.17 -13.27 12.00
CA ARG A 172 -13.71 -13.06 12.16
C ARG A 172 -12.91 -14.35 12.47
N GLY A 173 -13.55 -15.35 13.06
CA GLY A 173 -12.93 -16.65 13.29
C GLY A 173 -12.64 -17.47 12.03
N GLU A 174 -13.29 -17.12 10.91
CA GLU A 174 -13.09 -17.73 9.59
C GLU A 174 -12.04 -16.99 8.75
N LEU A 175 -11.60 -15.80 9.20
CA LEU A 175 -10.63 -14.99 8.48
C LEU A 175 -9.21 -15.45 8.74
N SER A 176 -8.38 -15.43 7.69
CA SER A 176 -6.94 -15.52 7.79
C SER A 176 -6.35 -14.31 8.54
N LEU A 177 -5.08 -14.36 8.91
CA LEU A 177 -4.43 -13.27 9.62
C LEU A 177 -4.42 -11.97 8.82
N ASP A 178 -4.15 -12.04 7.52
CA ASP A 178 -4.22 -10.90 6.61
C ASP A 178 -5.66 -10.39 6.46
N GLY A 179 -6.65 -11.26 6.37
CA GLY A 179 -8.07 -10.88 6.38
C GLY A 179 -8.48 -10.11 7.63
N LEU A 180 -8.06 -10.57 8.82
CA LEU A 180 -8.28 -9.85 10.09
C LEU A 180 -7.61 -8.48 10.09
N THR A 181 -6.37 -8.42 9.60
CA THR A 181 -5.59 -7.18 9.53
C THR A 181 -6.29 -6.16 8.61
N LEU A 182 -6.71 -6.59 7.41
CA LEU A 182 -7.41 -5.75 6.45
C LEU A 182 -8.77 -5.27 6.98
N LEU A 183 -9.50 -6.13 7.69
CA LEU A 183 -10.74 -5.74 8.37
C LEU A 183 -10.50 -4.65 9.43
N THR A 184 -9.47 -4.84 10.26
CA THR A 184 -9.10 -3.87 11.31
C THR A 184 -8.74 -2.51 10.70
N LEU A 185 -7.93 -2.51 9.65
CA LEU A 185 -7.53 -1.30 8.93
C LEU A 185 -8.74 -0.60 8.27
N ALA A 186 -9.65 -1.35 7.67
CA ALA A 186 -10.88 -0.79 7.09
C ALA A 186 -11.76 -0.14 8.17
N MET A 187 -11.99 -0.83 9.29
CA MET A 187 -12.76 -0.30 10.43
C MET A 187 -12.12 0.99 10.98
N ASN A 188 -10.80 1.02 11.09
CA ASN A 188 -10.05 2.19 11.53
C ASN A 188 -10.24 3.37 10.56
N ARG A 189 -10.10 3.12 9.25
CA ARG A 189 -10.23 4.16 8.23
C ARG A 189 -11.65 4.75 8.17
N PHE A 190 -12.67 3.95 8.45
CA PHE A 190 -14.05 4.40 8.56
C PHE A 190 -14.40 5.06 9.91
N GLY A 191 -13.54 4.92 10.92
CA GLY A 191 -13.81 5.43 12.27
C GLY A 191 -14.97 4.71 12.96
N VAL A 192 -15.14 3.39 12.76
CA VAL A 192 -16.26 2.61 13.31
C VAL A 192 -15.78 1.45 14.18
N MET A 193 -16.59 1.06 15.17
CA MET A 193 -16.36 -0.11 16.01
C MET A 193 -14.99 -0.10 16.73
N GLU A 194 -14.65 1.02 17.39
CA GLU A 194 -13.34 1.22 18.02
C GLU A 194 -12.99 0.15 19.08
N LYS A 195 -13.98 -0.31 19.83
CA LYS A 195 -13.78 -1.37 20.84
C LYS A 195 -13.39 -2.70 20.18
N GLU A 196 -14.08 -3.04 19.10
CA GLU A 196 -13.83 -4.23 18.30
C GLU A 196 -12.47 -4.14 17.60
N GLN A 197 -12.10 -2.96 17.09
CA GLN A 197 -10.76 -2.71 16.53
C GLN A 197 -9.68 -3.01 17.57
N ALA A 198 -9.82 -2.48 18.80
CA ALA A 198 -8.86 -2.72 19.87
C ALA A 198 -8.77 -4.22 20.25
N GLN A 199 -9.88 -4.94 20.18
CA GLN A 199 -9.88 -6.40 20.40
C GLN A 199 -9.13 -7.13 19.28
N LEU A 200 -9.38 -6.77 18.01
CA LEU A 200 -8.66 -7.36 16.86
C LEU A 200 -7.17 -7.04 16.92
N ALA A 201 -6.78 -5.81 17.29
CA ALA A 201 -5.37 -5.43 17.43
C ALA A 201 -4.64 -6.32 18.44
N LYS A 202 -5.26 -6.61 19.61
CA LYS A 202 -4.71 -7.55 20.59
C LYS A 202 -4.58 -8.98 20.07
N VAL A 203 -5.56 -9.45 19.30
CA VAL A 203 -5.51 -10.76 18.64
C VAL A 203 -4.33 -10.79 17.66
N LEU A 204 -4.18 -9.76 16.82
CA LEU A 204 -3.08 -9.66 15.86
C LEU A 204 -1.69 -9.62 16.50
N GLU A 205 -1.56 -9.06 17.71
CA GLU A 205 -0.31 -9.09 18.46
C GLU A 205 0.04 -10.47 19.00
N ASN A 206 -0.95 -11.20 19.52
CA ASN A 206 -0.76 -12.47 20.21
C ASN A 206 -0.73 -13.68 19.26
N GLU A 207 -1.58 -13.71 18.23
CA GLU A 207 -1.69 -14.85 17.31
C GLU A 207 -0.65 -14.85 16.18
N ALA A 208 0.20 -13.85 16.12
CA ALA A 208 1.22 -13.71 15.10
C ALA A 208 2.18 -14.92 14.98
N ARG A 209 2.25 -15.78 15.98
CA ARG A 209 3.13 -16.95 16.04
C ARG A 209 2.45 -18.28 15.74
N GLU A 210 1.14 -18.39 15.86
CA GLU A 210 0.46 -19.68 15.92
C GLU A 210 -0.52 -19.97 14.78
N ARG A 211 -1.04 -18.97 14.06
CA ARG A 211 -1.86 -19.24 12.89
C ARG A 211 -0.98 -19.70 11.74
N GLN A 212 -1.12 -20.98 11.44
CA GLN A 212 -0.63 -21.55 10.20
C GLN A 212 -1.14 -20.66 9.05
N ARG A 213 -0.23 -20.19 8.23
CA ARG A 213 -0.59 -19.44 7.03
C ARG A 213 -1.48 -20.32 6.19
N ASP A 214 -2.71 -19.95 6.08
CA ASP A 214 -3.51 -20.41 4.96
C ASP A 214 -2.83 -19.86 3.70
N PHE A 215 -2.00 -20.69 3.12
CA PHE A 215 -1.32 -20.40 1.87
C PHE A 215 -2.38 -20.42 0.78
N GLU A 216 -3.15 -19.33 0.73
CA GLU A 216 -4.13 -19.18 -0.31
C GLU A 216 -3.46 -18.58 -1.53
N PRO A 217 -3.36 -19.37 -2.61
CA PRO A 217 -2.81 -18.85 -3.87
C PRO A 217 -3.57 -17.64 -4.38
N VAL A 218 -4.78 -17.41 -3.86
CA VAL A 218 -5.67 -16.32 -4.26
C VAL A 218 -5.28 -14.96 -3.67
N THR A 219 -4.64 -14.92 -2.50
CA THR A 219 -4.32 -13.66 -1.80
C THR A 219 -2.87 -13.22 -1.92
N PHE A 220 -2.04 -14.00 -2.59
CA PHE A 220 -0.60 -13.72 -2.80
C PHE A 220 0.16 -13.41 -1.50
N GLY A 221 -0.19 -14.11 -0.42
CA GLY A 221 0.38 -13.89 0.91
C GLY A 221 1.88 -14.17 0.97
N SER A 222 2.61 -13.32 1.69
CA SER A 222 4.01 -13.52 2.01
C SER A 222 4.33 -13.03 3.42
N LEU A 223 5.44 -13.51 3.97
CA LEU A 223 5.89 -13.11 5.31
C LEU A 223 6.11 -11.60 5.40
N TYR A 224 6.73 -11.03 4.37
CA TYR A 224 7.06 -9.62 4.32
C TYR A 224 5.79 -8.77 4.20
N ARG A 225 4.83 -9.16 3.35
CA ARG A 225 3.52 -8.50 3.25
C ARG A 225 2.82 -8.48 4.60
N ASP A 226 2.78 -9.62 5.28
CA ASP A 226 2.12 -9.74 6.57
C ASP A 226 2.80 -8.86 7.63
N GLN A 227 4.12 -8.75 7.59
CA GLN A 227 4.88 -7.83 8.45
C GLN A 227 4.53 -6.36 8.12
N ALA A 228 4.53 -5.97 6.85
CA ALA A 228 4.18 -4.62 6.43
C ALA A 228 2.74 -4.24 6.86
N LEU A 229 1.79 -5.15 6.68
CA LEU A 229 0.41 -4.97 7.15
C LEU A 229 0.31 -4.80 8.67
N ARG A 230 1.10 -5.52 9.45
CA ARG A 230 1.14 -5.37 10.92
C ARG A 230 1.73 -4.03 11.33
N TRP A 231 2.83 -3.61 10.72
CA TRP A 231 3.40 -2.28 10.94
C TRP A 231 2.39 -1.20 10.60
N LEU A 232 1.71 -1.31 9.46
CA LEU A 232 0.66 -0.38 9.05
C LEU A 232 -0.47 -0.30 10.07
N THR A 233 -0.92 -1.46 10.57
CA THR A 233 -1.99 -1.52 11.59
C THR A 233 -1.55 -0.86 12.88
N LYS A 234 -0.36 -1.18 13.40
CA LYS A 234 0.19 -0.55 14.60
C LYS A 234 0.29 0.97 14.42
N THR A 235 0.82 1.41 13.29
CA THR A 235 0.99 2.84 13.00
C THR A 235 -0.35 3.57 12.95
N ARG A 236 -1.36 3.02 12.30
CA ARG A 236 -2.67 3.68 12.17
C ARG A 236 -3.49 3.70 13.46
N LEU A 237 -3.33 2.70 14.31
CA LEU A 237 -4.03 2.62 15.61
C LEU A 237 -3.32 3.40 16.72
N ALA A 238 -2.08 3.79 16.52
CA ALA A 238 -1.26 4.47 17.50
C ALA A 238 -1.55 5.98 17.59
N SER A 239 -1.30 6.58 18.76
CA SER A 239 -1.22 8.03 18.94
C SER A 239 -0.07 8.63 18.11
N LEU A 240 -0.09 9.94 17.88
CA LEU A 240 0.96 10.61 17.11
C LEU A 240 2.36 10.37 17.69
N GLN A 241 2.51 10.39 19.01
CA GLN A 241 3.81 10.13 19.66
C GLN A 241 4.26 8.69 19.47
N GLU A 242 3.35 7.74 19.59
CA GLU A 242 3.67 6.31 19.36
C GLU A 242 4.01 6.06 17.88
N ARG A 243 3.37 6.76 16.93
CA ARG A 243 3.69 6.67 15.50
C ARG A 243 5.14 7.09 15.22
N ARG A 244 5.64 8.14 15.88
CA ARG A 244 7.06 8.55 15.76
C ARG A 244 8.00 7.46 16.26
N ASN A 245 7.72 6.90 17.42
CA ASN A 245 8.52 5.79 17.97
C ASN A 245 8.48 4.55 17.05
N LEU A 246 7.32 4.28 16.43
CA LEU A 246 7.19 3.20 15.45
C LEU A 246 7.97 3.49 14.16
N SER A 247 8.02 4.75 13.70
CA SER A 247 8.84 5.16 12.56
C SER A 247 10.32 4.87 12.82
N GLU A 248 10.87 5.30 13.96
CA GLU A 248 12.24 5.03 14.35
C GLU A 248 12.54 3.51 14.47
N ALA A 249 11.62 2.75 15.09
CA ALA A 249 11.77 1.31 15.21
C ALA A 249 11.73 0.60 13.86
N PHE A 250 10.94 1.11 12.91
CA PHE A 250 10.88 0.56 11.55
C PHE A 250 12.16 0.86 10.74
N LEU A 251 12.73 2.05 10.87
CA LEU A 251 14.03 2.38 10.27
C LEU A 251 15.10 1.41 10.74
N LYS A 252 15.20 1.20 12.05
CA LYS A 252 16.13 0.22 12.61
C LYS A 252 15.87 -1.19 12.07
N HIS A 253 14.61 -1.58 11.93
CA HIS A 253 14.26 -2.88 11.36
C HIS A 253 14.72 -3.02 9.90
N LEU A 254 14.62 -1.96 9.08
CA LEU A 254 15.13 -1.95 7.70
C LEU A 254 16.65 -2.07 7.66
N GLU A 255 17.36 -1.36 8.53
CA GLU A 255 18.84 -1.45 8.67
C GLU A 255 19.28 -2.86 9.06
N ASP A 256 18.61 -3.47 10.04
CA ASP A 256 18.91 -4.82 10.53
C ASP A 256 18.64 -5.91 9.48
N GLN A 257 17.65 -5.72 8.60
CA GLN A 257 17.32 -6.67 7.54
C GLN A 257 18.31 -6.63 6.36
N GLY A 258 19.00 -5.52 6.16
CA GLY A 258 19.86 -5.32 4.98
C GLY A 258 19.10 -5.35 3.66
N THR A 259 19.80 -5.66 2.58
CA THR A 259 19.19 -5.72 1.24
C THR A 259 18.35 -6.97 1.06
N VAL A 260 17.04 -6.82 0.94
CA VAL A 260 16.07 -7.91 0.70
C VAL A 260 15.45 -7.73 -0.68
N THR A 261 15.46 -8.80 -1.49
CA THR A 261 14.71 -8.80 -2.75
C THR A 261 13.23 -8.98 -2.48
N LEU A 262 12.43 -8.00 -2.80
CA LEU A 262 10.99 -7.98 -2.59
C LEU A 262 10.23 -8.30 -3.88
N SER A 263 9.09 -8.98 -3.76
CA SER A 263 8.11 -9.10 -4.83
C SER A 263 7.38 -7.78 -5.10
N THR A 264 6.68 -7.66 -6.21
CA THR A 264 5.90 -6.45 -6.53
C THR A 264 4.87 -6.11 -5.45
N GLN A 265 4.19 -7.11 -4.90
CA GLN A 265 3.26 -6.91 -3.79
C GLN A 265 3.93 -6.41 -2.51
N GLU A 266 5.04 -7.01 -2.12
CA GLU A 266 5.77 -6.62 -0.93
C GLU A 266 6.23 -5.17 -1.02
N HIS A 267 6.69 -4.76 -2.19
CA HIS A 267 7.03 -3.37 -2.46
C HIS A 267 5.84 -2.43 -2.32
N PHE A 268 4.68 -2.80 -2.84
CA PHE A 268 3.47 -1.97 -2.71
C PHE A 268 3.08 -1.76 -1.23
N TRP A 269 3.05 -2.84 -0.44
CA TRP A 269 2.72 -2.74 0.98
C TRP A 269 3.76 -1.95 1.77
N LYS A 270 5.04 -2.11 1.43
CA LYS A 270 6.12 -1.27 1.96
C LYS A 270 5.90 0.21 1.61
N THR A 271 5.57 0.52 0.36
CA THR A 271 5.30 1.90 -0.07
C THR A 271 4.15 2.53 0.69
N LEU A 272 3.06 1.79 0.88
CA LEU A 272 1.91 2.27 1.63
C LEU A 272 2.29 2.57 3.09
N LEU A 273 3.11 1.74 3.72
CA LEU A 273 3.62 1.97 5.07
C LEU A 273 4.58 3.17 5.13
N LEU A 274 5.52 3.28 4.20
CA LEU A 274 6.46 4.40 4.13
C LEU A 274 5.72 5.74 3.97
N LYS A 275 4.66 5.75 3.18
CA LYS A 275 3.80 6.94 3.05
C LYS A 275 3.25 7.39 4.40
N GLU A 276 2.74 6.48 5.24
CA GLU A 276 2.24 6.83 6.58
C GLU A 276 3.32 7.48 7.44
N PHE A 277 4.56 6.97 7.39
CA PHE A 277 5.66 7.54 8.16
C PHE A 277 6.11 8.90 7.62
N VAL A 278 6.20 9.07 6.32
CA VAL A 278 6.53 10.37 5.70
C VAL A 278 5.47 11.42 6.05
N GLU A 279 4.19 11.05 6.07
CA GLU A 279 3.10 11.96 6.45
C GLU A 279 3.17 12.40 7.93
N ILE A 280 3.71 11.57 8.82
CA ILE A 280 3.93 11.94 10.23
C ILE A 280 5.04 13.01 10.37
N GLU A 281 6.04 12.94 9.52
CA GLU A 281 7.21 13.83 9.57
C GLU A 281 7.02 15.13 8.78
N LYS A 282 5.93 15.22 8.01
CA LYS A 282 5.61 16.35 7.14
C LYS A 282 5.65 17.72 7.82
N ASP A 283 5.23 17.78 9.09
CA ASP A 283 5.17 19.01 9.87
C ASP A 283 6.46 19.26 10.69
N ALA A 284 7.48 18.40 10.54
CA ALA A 284 8.75 18.62 11.19
C ALA A 284 9.46 19.80 10.51
N THR A 285 9.74 20.86 11.27
CA THR A 285 10.53 21.99 10.80
C THR A 285 12.00 21.62 10.77
N PHE A 286 12.63 21.94 9.67
CA PHE A 286 14.04 21.68 9.44
C PHE A 286 14.84 22.97 9.73
N ASP A 287 15.80 22.89 10.66
CA ASP A 287 16.73 23.99 10.92
C ASP A 287 18.01 23.76 10.11
N GLN A 288 18.17 24.49 9.00
CA GLN A 288 19.32 24.38 8.11
C GLN A 288 20.64 24.75 8.80
N ASP A 289 20.60 25.56 9.86
CA ASP A 289 21.78 25.99 10.60
C ASP A 289 22.36 24.89 11.50
N GLN A 290 21.61 23.79 11.70
CA GLN A 290 22.07 22.64 12.48
C GLN A 290 22.72 21.55 11.66
N ILE A 291 22.84 21.71 10.34
CA ILE A 291 23.56 20.76 9.49
C ILE A 291 25.07 20.99 9.66
N GLN A 292 25.71 20.13 10.42
CA GLN A 292 27.17 20.10 10.47
C GLN A 292 27.69 18.82 9.80
N PRO A 293 28.57 18.94 8.79
CA PRO A 293 29.21 17.76 8.23
C PRO A 293 30.01 17.04 9.32
N ASN A 294 29.78 15.74 9.49
CA ASN A 294 30.59 14.94 10.42
C ASN A 294 31.97 14.69 9.80
N PRO A 295 33.03 15.26 10.35
CA PRO A 295 34.36 15.15 9.77
C PRO A 295 34.93 13.72 9.72
N ASP A 296 34.40 12.81 10.51
CA ASP A 296 34.83 11.41 10.57
C ASP A 296 34.35 10.56 9.37
N TYR A 297 33.36 11.07 8.59
CA TYR A 297 32.83 10.37 7.42
C TYR A 297 33.29 10.92 6.07
N VAL A 298 34.16 11.93 6.05
CA VAL A 298 34.65 12.54 4.80
C VAL A 298 35.60 11.61 4.03
N SER A 299 36.07 10.52 4.64
CA SER A 299 36.96 9.55 4.00
C SER A 299 36.29 8.38 3.32
N ALA A 300 34.99 8.17 3.55
CA ALA A 300 34.18 7.14 2.90
C ALA A 300 33.12 7.84 2.07
N ASN A 301 32.84 7.39 0.86
CA ASN A 301 31.94 7.95 -0.15
C ASN A 301 30.45 8.22 0.31
N PHE A 302 30.23 8.44 1.58
CA PHE A 302 28.90 8.70 2.17
C PHE A 302 29.01 9.81 3.22
N VAL A 303 28.14 10.82 3.09
CA VAL A 303 27.89 11.80 4.15
C VAL A 303 26.68 11.33 4.92
N SER A 304 26.87 10.94 6.17
CA SER A 304 25.78 10.68 7.11
C SER A 304 25.52 11.95 7.90
N ILE A 305 24.27 12.41 7.90
CA ILE A 305 23.85 13.55 8.71
C ILE A 305 23.13 12.98 9.93
N ALA A 306 23.71 13.17 11.11
CA ALA A 306 23.07 12.82 12.37
C ALA A 306 22.09 13.94 12.77
N TRP A 307 20.84 13.59 12.97
CA TRP A 307 19.80 14.48 13.48
C TRP A 307 19.97 14.63 15.00
N LYS A 308 19.98 15.86 15.47
CA LYS A 308 19.71 16.15 16.89
C LYS A 308 18.32 16.75 16.97
N THR A 309 17.39 16.02 17.55
CA THR A 309 16.09 16.51 18.00
C THR A 309 16.21 17.43 19.19
#